data_8e809b82528add372f7fb1381cd38646
#
_entry.id   8e809b82528add372f7fb1381cd38646
#
_cell.length_a   1.000
_cell.length_b   1.000
_cell.length_c   1.000
_cell.angle_alpha   90.00
_cell.angle_beta   90.00
_cell.angle_gamma   90.00
#
_symmetry.space_group_name_H-M   'P 1'
#
loop_
_entity.id
_entity.type
_entity.pdbx_description
1 polymer ?
#
loop_
_entity_poly.entity_id
_entity_poly.type
_entity_poly.pdbx_seq_one_letter_code
_entity_poly.pdbx_strand_id
1 'polypeptide(L)'
;MDKHLIFYLMFFPTVVLFFWGMGLRMSTWLEGSVEGLDQTTKWVKGKFYLTKGWRGFWSRPGWYITILITEVIFHRKLFGQSFYRWLAHTLLVFGFVATFIVDMIKGFTTGYLVEFGISWAHVFETGAIRPFLDFFLEFFSFLILVGCVLAVVRRFMIRPDQLRTEEEDVTTLLFILFLELSGFFIEGYRIAHPEVVQAKNYLANFTPASANNWISFGGYFLSQFLRDVKINADFLWYFHV
;
A
#
# COMPACT_ATOMS: atom_id res chain seq x y z
N MET A 1 -8.45 -26.89 6.05
CA MET A 1 -9.13 -25.91 5.17
C MET A 1 -8.09 -25.31 4.26
N ASP A 2 -8.37 -25.21 2.98
CA ASP A 2 -7.42 -24.65 2.02
C ASP A 2 -7.15 -23.17 2.34
N LYS A 3 -5.86 -22.79 2.43
CA LYS A 3 -5.46 -21.42 2.79
C LYS A 3 -5.88 -20.39 1.75
N HIS A 4 -5.89 -20.79 0.47
CA HIS A 4 -6.41 -19.94 -0.59
C HIS A 4 -7.90 -19.64 -0.39
N LEU A 5 -8.68 -20.62 0.02
CA LEU A 5 -10.09 -20.42 0.32
C LEU A 5 -10.29 -19.44 1.49
N ILE A 6 -9.50 -19.58 2.58
CA ILE A 6 -9.56 -18.65 3.72
C ILE A 6 -9.22 -17.23 3.27
N PHE A 7 -8.12 -17.09 2.49
CA PHE A 7 -7.71 -15.78 1.97
C PHE A 7 -8.83 -15.13 1.14
N TYR A 8 -9.43 -15.85 0.19
CA TYR A 8 -10.50 -15.30 -0.62
C TYR A 8 -11.78 -14.98 0.17
N LEU A 9 -12.12 -15.80 1.16
CA LEU A 9 -13.25 -15.55 2.05
C LEU A 9 -13.07 -14.28 2.90
N MET A 10 -11.85 -13.89 3.20
CA MET A 10 -11.55 -12.63 3.90
C MET A 10 -11.39 -11.46 2.93
N PHE A 11 -10.69 -11.66 1.81
CA PHE A 11 -10.37 -10.63 0.85
C PHE A 11 -11.61 -10.02 0.17
N PHE A 12 -12.50 -10.85 -0.38
CA PHE A 12 -13.66 -10.34 -1.11
C PHE A 12 -14.62 -9.51 -0.24
N PRO A 13 -15.01 -9.95 0.98
CA PRO A 13 -15.80 -9.10 1.86
C PRO A 13 -15.11 -7.78 2.23
N THR A 14 -13.80 -7.81 2.47
CA THR A 14 -13.03 -6.61 2.78
C THR A 14 -13.04 -5.61 1.61
N VAL A 15 -12.84 -6.09 0.39
CA VAL A 15 -12.92 -5.27 -0.83
C VAL A 15 -14.32 -4.68 -1.00
N VAL A 16 -15.36 -5.48 -0.78
CA VAL A 16 -16.76 -4.99 -0.85
C VAL A 16 -17.02 -3.92 0.20
N LEU A 17 -16.61 -4.15 1.46
CA LEU A 17 -16.76 -3.17 2.54
C LEU A 17 -15.98 -1.89 2.27
N PHE A 18 -14.78 -1.98 1.71
CA PHE A 18 -13.98 -0.83 1.31
C PHE A 18 -14.70 0.03 0.26
N PHE A 19 -15.14 -0.58 -0.83
CA PHE A 19 -15.85 0.15 -1.88
C PHE A 19 -17.20 0.68 -1.40
N TRP A 20 -17.89 -0.05 -0.53
CA TRP A 20 -19.11 0.42 0.10
C TRP A 20 -18.86 1.67 0.96
N GLY A 21 -17.87 1.62 1.87
CA GLY A 21 -17.50 2.75 2.71
C GLY A 21 -17.03 3.96 1.90
N MET A 22 -16.23 3.73 0.85
CA MET A 22 -15.81 4.77 -0.08
C MET A 22 -17.01 5.40 -0.82
N GLY A 23 -17.95 4.58 -1.27
CA GLY A 23 -19.20 5.04 -1.90
C GLY A 23 -20.05 5.91 -0.96
N LEU A 24 -20.19 5.49 0.30
CA LEU A 24 -20.87 6.29 1.33
C LEU A 24 -20.16 7.64 1.54
N ARG A 25 -18.84 7.64 1.67
CA ARG A 25 -18.04 8.86 1.83
C ARG A 25 -18.17 9.79 0.61
N MET A 26 -18.09 9.24 -0.58
CA MET A 26 -18.29 10.03 -1.81
C MET A 26 -19.72 10.59 -1.90
N SER A 27 -20.73 9.85 -1.43
CA SER A 27 -22.11 10.32 -1.44
C SER A 27 -22.33 11.58 -0.60
N THR A 28 -21.56 11.74 0.50
CA THR A 28 -21.66 12.95 1.35
C THR A 28 -21.17 14.20 0.61
N TRP A 29 -20.18 14.07 -0.30
CA TRP A 29 -19.71 15.20 -1.11
C TRP A 29 -20.75 15.68 -2.12
N LEU A 30 -21.71 14.82 -2.47
CA LEU A 30 -22.81 15.14 -3.39
C LEU A 30 -24.05 15.71 -2.68
N GLU A 31 -24.00 15.86 -1.35
CA GLU A 31 -25.10 16.48 -0.56
C GLU A 31 -25.07 18.00 -0.65
N GLY A 32 -23.89 18.60 -0.90
CA GLY A 32 -23.75 20.04 -1.03
C GLY A 32 -24.55 20.63 -2.19
N SER A 33 -24.87 21.93 -2.11
CA SER A 33 -25.49 22.68 -3.20
C SER A 33 -24.48 22.93 -4.33
N VAL A 34 -24.95 22.85 -5.56
CA VAL A 34 -24.18 23.20 -6.76
C VAL A 34 -25.01 24.24 -7.51
N GLU A 35 -24.40 25.36 -7.80
CA GLU A 35 -25.06 26.44 -8.54
C GLU A 35 -25.71 25.91 -9.84
N GLY A 36 -27.01 26.11 -9.99
CA GLY A 36 -27.81 25.58 -11.11
C GLY A 36 -28.22 24.11 -10.98
N LEU A 37 -27.86 23.41 -9.90
CA LEU A 37 -28.22 21.99 -9.66
C LEU A 37 -28.77 21.73 -8.25
N ASP A 38 -29.26 22.75 -7.56
CA ASP A 38 -29.60 22.68 -6.12
C ASP A 38 -30.72 21.69 -5.78
N GLN A 39 -31.60 21.40 -6.71
CA GLN A 39 -32.73 20.47 -6.50
C GLN A 39 -32.52 19.12 -7.23
N THR A 40 -31.32 18.81 -7.68
CA THR A 40 -31.07 17.59 -8.43
C THR A 40 -30.59 16.44 -7.54
N THR A 41 -30.83 15.21 -7.99
CA THR A 41 -30.38 14.01 -7.28
C THR A 41 -28.85 13.90 -7.24
N LYS A 42 -28.31 13.20 -6.23
CA LYS A 42 -26.88 12.91 -6.09
C LYS A 42 -26.27 12.32 -7.38
N TRP A 43 -27.02 11.48 -8.08
CA TRP A 43 -26.60 10.89 -9.36
C TRP A 43 -26.37 11.94 -10.45
N VAL A 44 -27.27 12.90 -10.59
CA VAL A 44 -27.13 13.98 -11.59
C VAL A 44 -25.93 14.87 -11.27
N LYS A 45 -25.73 15.22 -9.99
CA LYS A 45 -24.55 15.96 -9.52
C LYS A 45 -23.26 15.17 -9.79
N GLY A 46 -23.21 13.88 -9.49
CA GLY A 46 -22.07 13.02 -9.77
C GLY A 46 -21.74 12.98 -11.27
N LYS A 47 -22.73 12.77 -12.13
CA LYS A 47 -22.56 12.78 -13.58
C LYS A 47 -22.06 14.14 -14.09
N PHE A 48 -22.56 15.25 -13.54
CA PHE A 48 -22.11 16.59 -13.88
C PHE A 48 -20.61 16.78 -13.56
N TYR A 49 -20.16 16.43 -12.35
CA TYR A 49 -18.78 16.56 -11.96
C TYR A 49 -17.84 15.67 -12.80
N LEU A 50 -18.25 14.42 -13.05
CA LEU A 50 -17.46 13.52 -13.90
C LEU A 50 -17.34 14.06 -15.33
N THR A 51 -18.44 14.54 -15.91
CA THR A 51 -18.45 15.09 -17.29
C THR A 51 -17.63 16.37 -17.37
N LYS A 52 -17.80 17.27 -16.38
CA LYS A 52 -17.05 18.53 -16.33
C LYS A 52 -15.55 18.27 -16.11
N GLY A 53 -15.20 17.36 -15.20
CA GLY A 53 -13.83 16.96 -14.96
C GLY A 53 -13.18 16.33 -16.20
N TRP A 54 -13.87 15.41 -16.86
CA TRP A 54 -13.42 14.75 -18.08
C TRP A 54 -13.15 15.76 -19.22
N ARG A 55 -14.13 16.64 -19.49
CA ARG A 55 -13.97 17.69 -20.50
C ARG A 55 -12.85 18.66 -20.14
N GLY A 56 -12.75 19.04 -18.86
CA GLY A 56 -11.68 19.90 -18.36
C GLY A 56 -10.30 19.28 -18.56
N PHE A 57 -10.16 18.00 -18.23
CA PHE A 57 -8.91 17.27 -18.45
C PHE A 57 -8.45 17.32 -19.91
N TRP A 58 -9.34 16.97 -20.85
CA TRP A 58 -9.00 16.98 -22.27
C TRP A 58 -8.80 18.38 -22.86
N SER A 59 -9.41 19.40 -22.28
CA SER A 59 -9.20 20.79 -22.72
C SER A 59 -7.84 21.35 -22.28
N ARG A 60 -7.31 20.91 -21.13
CA ARG A 60 -6.05 21.40 -20.54
C ARG A 60 -5.25 20.29 -19.85
N PRO A 61 -4.84 19.23 -20.57
CA PRO A 61 -4.22 18.07 -19.96
C PRO A 61 -2.94 18.40 -19.20
N GLY A 62 -2.09 19.30 -19.74
CA GLY A 62 -0.87 19.72 -19.07
C GLY A 62 -1.11 20.38 -17.71
N TRP A 63 -2.14 21.17 -17.57
CA TRP A 63 -2.51 21.80 -16.29
C TRP A 63 -2.95 20.76 -15.25
N TYR A 64 -3.80 19.79 -15.64
CA TYR A 64 -4.24 18.72 -14.74
C TYR A 64 -3.09 17.79 -14.33
N ILE A 65 -2.20 17.46 -15.28
CA ILE A 65 -0.99 16.66 -14.98
C ILE A 65 -0.08 17.44 -14.02
N THR A 66 0.13 18.74 -14.23
CA THR A 66 0.92 19.56 -13.32
C THR A 66 0.32 19.57 -11.91
N ILE A 67 -0.98 19.77 -11.76
CA ILE A 67 -1.64 19.71 -10.45
C ILE A 67 -1.51 18.31 -9.83
N LEU A 68 -1.74 17.25 -10.58
CA LEU A 68 -1.57 15.90 -10.11
C LEU A 68 -0.16 15.67 -9.54
N ILE A 69 0.85 16.09 -10.29
CA ILE A 69 2.24 15.93 -9.85
C ILE A 69 2.55 16.83 -8.65
N THR A 70 2.24 18.13 -8.73
CA THR A 70 2.69 19.09 -7.70
C THR A 70 1.86 19.06 -6.43
N GLU A 71 0.55 18.90 -6.53
CA GLU A 71 -0.35 19.02 -5.38
C GLU A 71 -0.78 17.66 -4.81
N VAL A 72 -0.89 16.61 -5.65
CA VAL A 72 -1.32 15.27 -5.20
C VAL A 72 -0.11 14.38 -4.90
N ILE A 73 0.91 14.33 -5.76
CA ILE A 73 2.09 13.48 -5.54
C ILE A 73 3.08 14.16 -4.58
N PHE A 74 3.48 15.40 -4.88
CA PHE A 74 4.48 16.12 -4.10
C PHE A 74 3.91 16.97 -2.95
N HIS A 75 2.59 17.11 -2.82
CA HIS A 75 1.93 17.84 -1.72
C HIS A 75 2.54 19.24 -1.49
N ARG A 76 2.81 20.00 -2.58
CA ARG A 76 3.52 21.30 -2.54
C ARG A 76 2.95 22.28 -1.52
N LYS A 77 1.62 22.32 -1.38
CA LYS A 77 0.97 23.19 -0.38
C LYS A 77 1.38 22.84 1.04
N LEU A 78 1.57 21.55 1.32
CA LEU A 78 1.99 21.06 2.63
C LEU A 78 3.47 21.40 2.89
N PHE A 79 4.31 21.31 1.86
CA PHE A 79 5.72 21.72 1.92
C PHE A 79 5.87 23.18 2.33
N GLY A 80 5.06 24.09 1.79
CA GLY A 80 5.08 25.51 2.12
C GLY A 80 4.64 25.84 3.58
N GLN A 81 3.94 24.92 4.24
CA GLN A 81 3.50 25.09 5.64
C GLN A 81 4.52 24.54 6.64
N SER A 82 5.07 23.35 6.42
CA SER A 82 6.03 22.68 7.30
C SER A 82 6.73 21.55 6.58
N PHE A 83 8.05 21.65 6.45
CA PHE A 83 8.88 20.62 5.85
C PHE A 83 8.71 19.27 6.55
N TYR A 84 8.72 19.23 7.88
CA TYR A 84 8.58 18.00 8.64
C TYR A 84 7.24 17.31 8.40
N ARG A 85 6.15 18.10 8.42
CA ARG A 85 4.81 17.58 8.13
C ARG A 85 4.70 17.05 6.70
N TRP A 86 5.26 17.80 5.76
CA TRP A 86 5.32 17.39 4.37
C TRP A 86 6.09 16.10 4.19
N LEU A 87 7.28 15.99 4.81
CA LEU A 87 8.14 14.80 4.68
C LEU A 87 7.43 13.56 5.21
N ALA A 88 6.93 13.60 6.45
CA ALA A 88 6.23 12.47 7.05
C ALA A 88 5.02 12.03 6.23
N HIS A 89 4.20 12.99 5.77
CA HIS A 89 3.01 12.72 4.97
C HIS A 89 3.35 12.17 3.57
N THR A 90 4.32 12.78 2.90
CA THR A 90 4.72 12.34 1.55
C THR A 90 5.33 10.95 1.56
N LEU A 91 6.19 10.63 2.54
CA LEU A 91 6.77 9.29 2.67
C LEU A 91 5.67 8.24 2.92
N LEU A 92 4.71 8.53 3.80
CA LEU A 92 3.58 7.64 4.07
C LEU A 92 2.71 7.42 2.83
N VAL A 93 2.18 8.50 2.25
CA VAL A 93 1.21 8.41 1.15
C VAL A 93 1.87 7.89 -0.12
N PHE A 94 3.06 8.42 -0.48
CA PHE A 94 3.78 7.96 -1.65
C PHE A 94 4.23 6.51 -1.51
N GLY A 95 4.79 6.14 -0.34
CA GLY A 95 5.17 4.76 -0.04
C GLY A 95 3.99 3.83 -0.19
N PHE A 96 2.85 4.15 0.46
CA PHE A 96 1.65 3.33 0.43
C PHE A 96 1.08 3.15 -1.00
N VAL A 97 0.92 4.25 -1.75
CA VAL A 97 0.39 4.19 -3.12
C VAL A 97 1.34 3.43 -4.03
N ALA A 98 2.66 3.64 -3.90
CA ALA A 98 3.65 2.97 -4.72
C ALA A 98 3.72 1.47 -4.40
N THR A 99 3.72 1.08 -3.11
CA THR A 99 3.63 -0.33 -2.68
C THR A 99 2.38 -0.99 -3.25
N PHE A 100 1.22 -0.34 -3.11
CA PHE A 100 -0.03 -0.85 -3.63
C PHE A 100 0.01 -1.07 -5.16
N ILE A 101 0.58 -0.13 -5.93
CA ILE A 101 0.71 -0.27 -7.39
C ILE A 101 1.63 -1.45 -7.74
N VAL A 102 2.78 -1.56 -7.09
CA VAL A 102 3.74 -2.65 -7.37
C VAL A 102 3.13 -4.00 -6.99
N ASP A 103 2.45 -4.08 -5.85
CA ASP A 103 1.78 -5.30 -5.41
C ASP A 103 0.63 -5.70 -6.34
N MET A 104 -0.17 -4.73 -6.80
CA MET A 104 -1.22 -4.96 -7.80
C MET A 104 -0.63 -5.48 -9.12
N ILE A 105 0.47 -4.90 -9.61
CA ILE A 105 1.14 -5.40 -10.82
C ILE A 105 1.61 -6.84 -10.61
N LYS A 106 2.27 -7.10 -9.48
CA LYS A 106 2.78 -8.42 -9.14
C LYS A 106 1.64 -9.44 -8.97
N GLY A 107 0.64 -9.13 -8.17
CA GLY A 107 -0.51 -10.00 -7.92
C GLY A 107 -1.30 -10.30 -9.20
N PHE A 108 -1.54 -9.29 -10.04
CA PHE A 108 -2.24 -9.47 -11.30
C PHE A 108 -1.45 -10.32 -12.29
N THR A 109 -0.15 -10.05 -12.44
CA THR A 109 0.68 -10.77 -13.41
C THR A 109 0.94 -12.21 -12.98
N THR A 110 1.30 -12.44 -11.70
CA THR A 110 1.65 -13.79 -11.22
C THR A 110 0.42 -14.60 -10.81
N GLY A 111 -0.59 -13.99 -10.23
CA GLY A 111 -1.79 -14.69 -9.75
C GLY A 111 -2.86 -14.94 -10.82
N TYR A 112 -2.86 -14.16 -11.91
CA TYR A 112 -3.87 -14.35 -12.97
C TYR A 112 -3.24 -14.66 -14.31
N LEU A 113 -2.34 -13.82 -14.83
CA LEU A 113 -1.85 -14.00 -16.20
C LEU A 113 -1.02 -15.29 -16.36
N VAL A 114 -0.22 -15.64 -15.35
CA VAL A 114 0.55 -16.90 -15.35
C VAL A 114 -0.41 -18.10 -15.28
N GLU A 115 -1.41 -18.06 -14.40
CA GLU A 115 -2.39 -19.14 -14.29
C GLU A 115 -3.26 -19.32 -15.55
N PHE A 116 -3.52 -18.23 -16.29
CA PHE A 116 -4.15 -18.29 -17.61
C PHE A 116 -3.23 -18.75 -18.75
N GLY A 117 -1.98 -19.13 -18.43
CA GLY A 117 -1.02 -19.67 -19.40
C GLY A 117 -0.40 -18.61 -20.32
N ILE A 118 -0.40 -17.33 -19.93
CA ILE A 118 0.18 -16.24 -20.71
C ILE A 118 1.69 -16.25 -20.53
N SER A 119 2.41 -16.79 -21.50
CA SER A 119 3.86 -17.08 -21.40
C SER A 119 4.74 -15.87 -21.09
N TRP A 120 4.43 -14.68 -21.59
CA TRP A 120 5.22 -13.48 -21.25
C TRP A 120 5.10 -13.05 -19.80
N ALA A 121 4.03 -13.43 -19.09
CA ALA A 121 3.84 -13.08 -17.70
C ALA A 121 4.85 -13.75 -16.75
N HIS A 122 5.46 -14.87 -17.15
CA HIS A 122 6.52 -15.51 -16.37
C HIS A 122 7.75 -14.62 -16.12
N VAL A 123 7.94 -13.56 -16.92
CA VAL A 123 9.00 -12.56 -16.67
C VAL A 123 8.81 -11.85 -15.33
N PHE A 124 7.56 -11.71 -14.89
CA PHE A 124 7.22 -11.11 -13.58
C PHE A 124 7.31 -12.12 -12.41
N GLU A 125 7.18 -13.41 -12.70
CA GLU A 125 7.20 -14.46 -11.69
C GLU A 125 8.61 -14.97 -11.38
N THR A 126 9.35 -15.34 -12.41
CA THR A 126 10.68 -15.99 -12.32
C THR A 126 11.76 -15.30 -13.14
N GLY A 127 11.40 -14.27 -13.92
CA GLY A 127 12.28 -13.60 -14.86
C GLY A 127 12.99 -12.37 -14.29
N ALA A 128 13.60 -11.61 -15.20
CA ALA A 128 14.44 -10.46 -14.88
C ALA A 128 13.69 -9.30 -14.18
N ILE A 129 12.38 -9.18 -14.33
CA ILE A 129 11.59 -8.10 -13.72
C ILE A 129 11.31 -8.38 -12.24
N ARG A 130 11.22 -9.65 -11.83
CA ARG A 130 10.89 -10.04 -10.45
C ARG A 130 11.78 -9.38 -9.39
N PRO A 131 13.12 -9.38 -9.49
CA PRO A 131 13.99 -8.76 -8.51
C PRO A 131 13.77 -7.25 -8.35
N PHE A 132 13.43 -6.56 -9.45
CA PHE A 132 13.11 -5.13 -9.40
C PHE A 132 11.79 -4.87 -8.66
N LEU A 133 10.76 -5.68 -8.91
CA LEU A 133 9.50 -5.55 -8.18
C LEU A 133 9.68 -5.83 -6.69
N ASP A 134 10.42 -6.86 -6.33
CA ASP A 134 10.71 -7.21 -4.94
C ASP A 134 11.51 -6.09 -4.25
N PHE A 135 12.52 -5.51 -4.93
CA PHE A 135 13.25 -4.33 -4.43
C PHE A 135 12.35 -3.12 -4.22
N PHE A 136 11.48 -2.81 -5.17
CA PHE A 136 10.59 -1.65 -5.04
C PHE A 136 9.54 -1.84 -3.94
N LEU A 137 9.01 -3.05 -3.75
CA LEU A 137 8.15 -3.35 -2.61
C LEU A 137 8.86 -3.07 -1.29
N GLU A 138 10.05 -3.61 -1.12
CA GLU A 138 10.88 -3.41 0.07
C GLU A 138 11.21 -1.93 0.30
N PHE A 139 11.62 -1.23 -0.75
CA PHE A 139 11.97 0.19 -0.68
C PHE A 139 10.77 1.06 -0.29
N PHE A 140 9.61 0.85 -0.89
CA PHE A 140 8.42 1.64 -0.58
C PHE A 140 7.86 1.30 0.80
N SER A 141 7.89 0.04 1.24
CA SER A 141 7.57 -0.36 2.61
C SER A 141 8.50 0.33 3.62
N PHE A 142 9.79 0.45 3.32
CA PHE A 142 10.71 1.20 4.15
C PHE A 142 10.37 2.70 4.21
N LEU A 143 9.93 3.32 3.10
CA LEU A 143 9.44 4.71 3.12
C LEU A 143 8.22 4.88 4.02
N ILE A 144 7.28 3.93 3.97
CA ILE A 144 6.10 3.94 4.86
C ILE A 144 6.55 3.86 6.33
N LEU A 145 7.46 2.94 6.65
CA LEU A 145 7.99 2.77 8.00
C LEU A 145 8.62 4.08 8.51
N VAL A 146 9.49 4.71 7.72
CA VAL A 146 10.11 5.99 8.07
C VAL A 146 9.04 7.08 8.24
N GLY A 147 8.07 7.16 7.33
CA GLY A 147 6.95 8.10 7.42
C GLY A 147 6.12 7.91 8.69
N CYS A 148 5.83 6.65 9.06
CA CYS A 148 5.14 6.32 10.32
C CYS A 148 5.93 6.76 11.54
N VAL A 149 7.23 6.45 11.60
CA VAL A 149 8.09 6.86 12.71
C VAL A 149 8.12 8.39 12.84
N LEU A 150 8.28 9.12 11.75
CA LEU A 150 8.22 10.59 11.75
C LEU A 150 6.86 11.10 12.24
N ALA A 151 5.75 10.48 11.83
CA ALA A 151 4.41 10.86 12.26
C ALA A 151 4.20 10.58 13.75
N VAL A 152 4.69 9.45 14.28
CA VAL A 152 4.68 9.11 15.72
C VAL A 152 5.49 10.12 16.52
N VAL A 153 6.73 10.39 16.11
CA VAL A 153 7.59 11.38 16.78
C VAL A 153 6.91 12.75 16.80
N ARG A 154 6.35 13.19 15.68
CA ARG A 154 5.65 14.47 15.63
C ARG A 154 4.45 14.52 16.57
N ARG A 155 3.67 13.44 16.64
CA ARG A 155 2.43 13.40 17.40
C ARG A 155 2.66 13.28 18.91
N PHE A 156 3.62 12.45 19.31
CA PHE A 156 3.83 12.12 20.73
C PHE A 156 5.00 12.87 21.39
N MET A 157 6.04 13.25 20.62
CA MET A 157 7.21 13.92 21.15
C MET A 157 7.18 15.43 20.89
N ILE A 158 6.95 15.87 19.66
CA ILE A 158 6.96 17.30 19.30
C ILE A 158 5.68 17.98 19.76
N ARG A 159 4.52 17.32 19.65
CA ARG A 159 3.19 17.76 20.11
C ARG A 159 2.88 19.23 19.77
N PRO A 160 2.81 19.61 18.50
CA PRO A 160 2.48 20.97 18.13
C PRO A 160 1.05 21.33 18.62
N ASP A 161 0.87 22.53 19.21
CA ASP A 161 -0.38 22.98 19.84
C ASP A 161 -1.61 22.90 18.92
N GLN A 162 -1.39 22.99 17.61
CA GLN A 162 -2.44 22.93 16.59
C GLN A 162 -2.87 21.50 16.26
N LEU A 163 -2.18 20.46 16.76
CA LEU A 163 -2.47 19.08 16.42
C LEU A 163 -3.48 18.49 17.42
N ARG A 164 -4.73 18.38 17.00
CA ARG A 164 -5.70 17.54 17.72
C ARG A 164 -5.40 16.10 17.41
N THR A 165 -5.21 15.29 18.43
CA THR A 165 -4.99 13.85 18.30
C THR A 165 -6.31 13.15 18.56
N GLU A 166 -6.92 12.60 17.52
CA GLU A 166 -8.10 11.78 17.63
C GLU A 166 -7.69 10.30 17.74
N GLU A 167 -8.49 9.49 18.41
CA GLU A 167 -8.17 8.06 18.63
C GLU A 167 -8.06 7.28 17.31
N GLU A 168 -8.90 7.62 16.34
CA GLU A 168 -8.89 7.02 15.01
C GLU A 168 -7.56 7.23 14.27
N ASP A 169 -6.99 8.42 14.39
CA ASP A 169 -5.70 8.73 13.76
C ASP A 169 -4.55 7.92 14.38
N VAL A 170 -4.56 7.78 15.71
CA VAL A 170 -3.54 7.01 16.43
C VAL A 170 -3.65 5.54 16.08
N THR A 171 -4.87 5.00 16.11
CA THR A 171 -5.14 3.60 15.79
C THR A 171 -4.70 3.27 14.36
N THR A 172 -5.04 4.13 13.40
CA THR A 172 -4.65 3.95 11.99
C THR A 172 -3.12 3.96 11.84
N LEU A 173 -2.45 4.92 12.47
CA LEU A 173 -0.99 5.03 12.39
C LEU A 173 -0.27 3.83 13.02
N LEU A 174 -0.74 3.37 14.18
CA LEU A 174 -0.19 2.20 14.85
C LEU A 174 -0.48 0.91 14.07
N PHE A 175 -1.64 0.82 13.44
CA PHE A 175 -1.99 -0.32 12.60
C PHE A 175 -1.09 -0.42 11.36
N ILE A 176 -0.86 0.71 10.66
CA ILE A 176 0.07 0.74 9.52
C ILE A 176 1.49 0.38 9.98
N LEU A 177 1.96 0.96 11.10
CA LEU A 177 3.27 0.64 11.65
C LEU A 177 3.41 -0.85 11.99
N PHE A 178 2.37 -1.44 12.57
CA PHE A 178 2.33 -2.87 12.88
C PHE A 178 2.39 -3.73 11.61
N LEU A 179 1.63 -3.38 10.57
CA LEU A 179 1.66 -4.11 9.29
C LEU A 179 3.04 -4.07 8.64
N GLU A 180 3.69 -2.91 8.60
CA GLU A 180 5.03 -2.78 8.03
C GLU A 180 6.07 -3.57 8.84
N LEU A 181 6.07 -3.44 10.15
CA LEU A 181 7.00 -4.18 11.02
C LEU A 181 6.80 -5.69 10.93
N SER A 182 5.55 -6.16 10.90
CA SER A 182 5.26 -7.58 10.76
C SER A 182 5.64 -8.11 9.37
N GLY A 183 5.49 -7.30 8.32
CA GLY A 183 5.94 -7.62 6.96
C GLY A 183 7.45 -7.84 6.90
N PHE A 184 8.23 -6.88 7.38
CA PHE A 184 9.70 -7.02 7.47
C PHE A 184 10.13 -8.20 8.34
N PHE A 185 9.42 -8.45 9.45
CA PHE A 185 9.70 -9.59 10.32
C PHE A 185 9.48 -10.92 9.60
N ILE A 186 8.37 -11.07 8.89
CA ILE A 186 8.06 -12.29 8.12
C ILE A 186 9.06 -12.48 6.98
N GLU A 187 9.41 -11.41 6.27
CA GLU A 187 10.45 -11.45 5.23
C GLU A 187 11.79 -11.91 5.82
N GLY A 188 12.21 -11.31 6.93
CA GLY A 188 13.42 -11.71 7.64
C GLY A 188 13.40 -13.16 8.11
N TYR A 189 12.27 -13.62 8.63
CA TYR A 189 12.10 -15.01 9.05
C TYR A 189 12.20 -15.98 7.87
N ARG A 190 11.60 -15.65 6.73
CA ARG A 190 11.65 -16.45 5.50
C ARG A 190 13.06 -16.55 4.94
N ILE A 191 13.83 -15.48 4.99
CA ILE A 191 15.24 -15.48 4.58
C ILE A 191 16.09 -16.32 5.54
N ALA A 192 15.82 -16.26 6.85
CA ALA A 192 16.56 -17.01 7.87
C ALA A 192 16.27 -18.52 7.82
N HIS A 193 15.07 -18.92 7.36
CA HIS A 193 14.58 -20.31 7.40
C HIS A 193 14.04 -20.77 6.03
N PRO A 194 14.87 -20.84 5.00
CA PRO A 194 14.43 -21.24 3.65
C PRO A 194 13.87 -22.66 3.60
N GLU A 195 14.34 -23.56 4.45
CA GLU A 195 13.84 -24.93 4.57
C GLU A 195 12.37 -25.02 5.01
N VAL A 196 11.94 -24.13 5.89
CA VAL A 196 10.54 -24.08 6.36
C VAL A 196 9.62 -23.60 5.27
N VAL A 197 10.08 -22.67 4.46
CA VAL A 197 9.35 -22.12 3.33
C VAL A 197 9.18 -23.13 2.21
N GLN A 198 10.25 -23.86 1.86
CA GLN A 198 10.25 -24.88 0.83
C GLN A 198 9.40 -26.11 1.22
N ALA A 199 9.49 -26.55 2.48
CA ALA A 199 8.75 -27.73 2.97
C ALA A 199 7.24 -27.59 2.91
N LYS A 200 6.71 -26.37 2.93
CA LYS A 200 5.27 -26.11 2.97
C LYS A 200 4.62 -25.66 1.66
N ASN A 201 5.36 -25.62 0.58
CA ASN A 201 4.87 -25.20 -0.77
C ASN A 201 4.17 -23.82 -0.80
N TYR A 202 4.30 -23.00 0.27
CA TYR A 202 3.63 -21.71 0.38
C TYR A 202 4.12 -20.71 -0.65
N LEU A 203 5.27 -21.00 -1.23
CA LEU A 203 5.97 -20.11 -2.12
C LEU A 203 6.80 -20.96 -3.12
N ALA A 204 6.09 -21.79 -3.89
CA ALA A 204 6.70 -22.51 -5.01
C ALA A 204 7.54 -21.56 -5.91
N ASN A 205 7.23 -20.25 -5.85
CA ASN A 205 7.84 -19.20 -6.63
C ASN A 205 8.80 -18.32 -5.84
N PHE A 206 9.14 -18.69 -4.60
CA PHE A 206 10.14 -17.96 -3.82
C PHE A 206 11.54 -18.35 -4.31
N THR A 207 12.02 -17.62 -5.30
CA THR A 207 13.39 -17.81 -5.77
C THR A 207 14.38 -17.28 -4.74
N PRO A 208 15.54 -17.94 -4.54
CA PRO A 208 16.62 -17.45 -3.69
C PRO A 208 17.15 -16.05 -4.04
N ALA A 209 16.72 -15.49 -5.17
CA ALA A 209 17.04 -14.11 -5.56
C ALA A 209 16.59 -13.08 -4.54
N SER A 210 15.54 -13.34 -3.77
CA SER A 210 15.10 -12.51 -2.65
C SER A 210 16.03 -12.58 -1.44
N ALA A 211 16.98 -13.47 -1.42
CA ALA A 211 18.03 -13.53 -0.41
C ALA A 211 19.22 -12.60 -0.70
N ASN A 212 19.20 -11.86 -1.81
CA ASN A 212 20.23 -10.87 -2.10
C ASN A 212 20.04 -9.62 -1.24
N ASN A 213 21.08 -9.21 -0.54
CA ASN A 213 21.07 -8.09 0.42
C ASN A 213 20.53 -6.78 -0.13
N TRP A 214 20.71 -6.52 -1.42
CA TRP A 214 20.26 -5.28 -2.06
C TRP A 214 18.77 -5.29 -2.47
N ILE A 215 18.18 -6.50 -2.60
CA ILE A 215 16.77 -6.67 -2.99
C ILE A 215 15.88 -6.57 -1.75
N SER A 216 16.19 -7.35 -0.72
CA SER A 216 15.42 -7.43 0.53
C SER A 216 16.29 -6.96 1.71
N PHE A 217 16.73 -5.71 1.67
CA PHE A 217 17.72 -5.17 2.62
C PHE A 217 17.20 -5.17 4.07
N GLY A 218 15.93 -4.83 4.31
CA GLY A 218 15.32 -4.82 5.65
C GLY A 218 15.09 -6.23 6.16
N GLY A 219 14.47 -7.09 5.33
CA GLY A 219 14.30 -8.50 5.63
C GLY A 219 15.63 -9.22 5.84
N TYR A 220 16.63 -8.96 5.00
CA TYR A 220 17.97 -9.51 5.18
C TYR A 220 18.62 -9.07 6.49
N PHE A 221 18.54 -7.78 6.84
CA PHE A 221 19.04 -7.29 8.12
C PHE A 221 18.40 -8.02 9.30
N LEU A 222 17.08 -8.15 9.30
CA LEU A 222 16.35 -8.86 10.36
C LEU A 222 16.68 -10.35 10.39
N SER A 223 16.94 -10.98 9.25
CA SER A 223 17.27 -12.41 9.17
C SER A 223 18.51 -12.79 9.98
N GLN A 224 19.46 -11.86 10.17
CA GLN A 224 20.65 -12.10 10.98
C GLN A 224 20.34 -12.37 12.46
N PHE A 225 19.22 -11.78 12.96
CA PHE A 225 18.76 -11.93 14.34
C PHE A 225 17.75 -13.06 14.51
N LEU A 226 17.19 -13.57 13.42
CA LEU A 226 16.10 -14.55 13.44
C LEU A 226 16.56 -15.99 13.18
N ARG A 227 17.86 -16.24 12.97
CA ARG A 227 18.40 -17.57 12.63
C ARG A 227 18.09 -18.66 13.67
N ASP A 228 18.11 -18.27 14.94
CA ASP A 228 17.87 -19.21 16.06
C ASP A 228 16.41 -19.19 16.54
N VAL A 229 15.59 -18.34 15.97
CA VAL A 229 14.18 -18.18 16.34
C VAL A 229 13.33 -19.21 15.59
N LYS A 230 12.68 -20.11 16.32
CA LYS A 230 11.79 -21.14 15.74
C LYS A 230 10.34 -20.76 15.97
N ILE A 231 9.64 -20.35 14.94
CA ILE A 231 8.21 -20.03 14.96
C ILE A 231 7.48 -20.95 13.99
N ASN A 232 6.23 -21.28 14.31
CA ASN A 232 5.41 -22.03 13.37
C ASN A 232 5.06 -21.14 12.16
N ALA A 233 5.46 -21.56 10.95
CA ALA A 233 5.20 -20.84 9.73
C ALA A 233 3.72 -20.62 9.45
N ASP A 234 2.83 -21.52 9.90
CA ASP A 234 1.39 -21.33 9.79
C ASP A 234 0.90 -20.18 10.66
N PHE A 235 1.45 -20.07 11.89
CA PHE A 235 1.14 -18.96 12.78
C PHE A 235 1.55 -17.62 12.14
N LEU A 236 2.74 -17.54 11.57
CA LEU A 236 3.20 -16.32 10.90
C LEU A 236 2.30 -15.92 9.74
N TRP A 237 1.83 -16.89 8.95
CA TRP A 237 0.93 -16.62 7.85
C TRP A 237 -0.40 -16.05 8.34
N TYR A 238 -1.03 -16.68 9.32
CA TYR A 238 -2.30 -16.19 9.90
C TYR A 238 -2.18 -14.87 10.65
N PHE A 239 -0.99 -14.55 11.14
CA PHE A 239 -0.73 -13.33 11.89
C PHE A 239 -0.67 -12.09 10.97
N HIS A 240 -0.27 -12.27 9.72
CA HIS A 240 -0.07 -11.15 8.78
C HIS A 240 -1.23 -11.00 7.78
N VAL A 241 -1.91 -12.08 7.43
CA VAL A 241 -3.07 -12.08 6.51
C VAL A 241 -4.36 -11.74 7.24
#